data_41a5b20315a4b6df6e90ac5b514f5bc0
#
_entry.id   41a5b20315a4b6df6e90ac5b514f5bc0
#
_cell.length_a   1.000
_cell.length_b   1.000
_cell.length_c   1.000
_cell.angle_alpha   90.00
_cell.angle_beta   90.00
_cell.angle_gamma   90.00
#
_symmetry.space_group_name_H-M   'P 1'
#
loop_
_entity.id
_entity.type
_entity.pdbx_description
1 polymer ?
#
loop_
_entity_poly.entity_id
_entity_poly.type
_entity_poly.pdbx_seq_one_letter_code
_entity_poly.pdbx_strand_id
1 'polypeptide(L)'
;GDIAEVESRWGRAVLRVQLSPALQPGEAFAPMHWTAQLSRAGRINAVVNPAVDPVSGQPELKHTPVAVRAVTVAWHGTILARRPVMLPQVAYWARITGADGYAYRVAGDQPIAAARQALSAAVRTANPGPWLEGADGLGVVLADGRLEAALQLGTTKDDTLRDRLAPFLALDR
;
A
#
# COMPACT_ATOMS: atom_id res chain seq x y z
N GLY A 1 8.73 -2.42 5.63
CA GLY A 1 8.28 -3.32 6.68
C GLY A 1 7.57 -4.55 6.15
N ASP A 2 7.43 -5.57 6.99
CA ASP A 2 6.68 -6.77 6.65
C ASP A 2 5.20 -6.46 6.46
N ILE A 3 4.49 -7.37 5.82
CA ILE A 3 3.04 -7.32 5.73
C ILE A 3 2.50 -8.31 6.76
N ALA A 4 1.52 -7.89 7.52
CA ALA A 4 0.86 -8.73 8.51
C ALA A 4 -0.65 -8.68 8.36
N GLU A 5 -1.27 -9.81 8.60
CA GLU A 5 -2.69 -9.92 8.87
C GLU A 5 -2.92 -9.70 10.37
N VAL A 6 -3.85 -8.82 10.67
CA VAL A 6 -4.37 -8.56 12.02
C VAL A 6 -5.77 -9.11 12.07
N GLU A 7 -6.01 -10.05 12.99
CA GLU A 7 -7.29 -10.76 13.13
C GLU A 7 -7.85 -10.59 14.53
N SER A 8 -9.11 -10.25 14.62
CA SER A 8 -9.93 -10.32 15.83
C SER A 8 -11.10 -11.27 15.63
N ARG A 9 -11.93 -11.44 16.67
CA ARG A 9 -13.20 -12.16 16.55
C ARG A 9 -14.21 -11.52 15.60
N TRP A 10 -14.01 -10.25 15.23
CA TRP A 10 -14.97 -9.48 14.41
C TRP A 10 -14.54 -9.36 12.95
N GLY A 11 -13.24 -9.50 12.66
CA GLY A 11 -12.76 -9.43 11.27
C GLY A 11 -11.26 -9.39 11.15
N ARG A 12 -10.80 -9.01 9.94
CA ARG A 12 -9.40 -9.02 9.55
C ARG A 12 -9.02 -7.72 8.84
N ALA A 13 -7.76 -7.34 9.02
CA ALA A 13 -7.11 -6.29 8.26
C ALA A 13 -5.71 -6.74 7.85
N VAL A 14 -5.22 -6.26 6.69
CA VAL A 14 -3.86 -6.51 6.22
C VAL A 14 -3.12 -5.19 6.17
N LEU A 15 -2.03 -5.10 6.90
CA LEU A 15 -1.29 -3.86 7.12
C LEU A 15 0.21 -4.07 6.92
N ARG A 16 0.90 -2.98 6.60
CA ARG A 16 2.36 -2.96 6.61
C ARG A 16 2.84 -2.69 8.04
N VAL A 17 3.78 -3.49 8.50
CA VAL A 17 4.32 -3.41 9.87
C VAL A 17 5.46 -2.39 9.93
N GLN A 18 5.45 -1.59 10.96
CA GLN A 18 6.57 -0.77 11.38
C GLN A 18 6.90 -1.09 12.84
N LEU A 19 8.14 -1.46 13.11
CA LEU A 19 8.62 -1.66 14.48
C LEU A 19 8.82 -0.29 15.15
N SER A 20 8.38 -0.19 16.39
CA SER A 20 8.51 1.04 17.18
C SER A 20 8.93 0.71 18.61
N PRO A 21 9.99 1.33 19.14
CA PRO A 21 10.38 1.17 20.54
C PRO A 21 9.44 1.89 21.51
N ALA A 22 8.48 2.69 21.02
CA ALA A 22 7.52 3.40 21.84
C ALA A 22 6.34 2.52 22.32
N LEU A 23 6.22 1.29 21.80
CA LEU A 23 5.16 0.34 22.18
C LEU A 23 5.73 -0.76 23.07
N GLN A 24 4.93 -1.20 24.05
CA GLN A 24 5.30 -2.33 24.87
C GLN A 24 5.19 -3.67 24.11
N PRO A 25 5.97 -4.68 24.48
CA PRO A 25 5.78 -6.03 23.97
C PRO A 25 4.32 -6.50 24.15
N GLY A 26 3.73 -7.00 23.07
CA GLY A 26 2.32 -7.42 23.06
C GLY A 26 1.33 -6.32 22.69
N GLU A 27 1.81 -5.10 22.47
CA GLU A 27 0.97 -3.99 22.01
C GLU A 27 1.20 -3.67 20.53
N ALA A 28 0.13 -3.24 19.85
CA ALA A 28 0.18 -2.74 18.51
C ALA A 28 -0.70 -1.49 18.37
N PHE A 29 -0.28 -0.56 17.53
CA PHE A 29 -1.04 0.61 17.15
C PHE A 29 -1.33 0.59 15.65
N ALA A 30 -2.56 0.86 15.26
CA ALA A 30 -2.93 1.05 13.87
C ALA A 30 -3.81 2.29 13.71
N PRO A 31 -3.48 3.21 12.77
CA PRO A 31 -4.31 4.39 12.54
C PRO A 31 -5.67 3.99 11.97
N MET A 32 -6.75 4.58 12.51
CA MET A 32 -8.13 4.22 12.15
C MET A 32 -8.60 4.83 10.81
N HIS A 33 -7.81 5.70 10.19
CA HIS A 33 -8.25 6.47 9.01
C HIS A 33 -8.01 5.75 7.67
N TRP A 34 -7.54 4.52 7.68
CA TRP A 34 -7.40 3.70 6.47
C TRP A 34 -8.75 3.17 6.01
N THR A 35 -9.12 3.54 4.79
CA THR A 35 -10.37 3.12 4.15
C THR A 35 -10.09 2.18 2.96
N ALA A 36 -11.15 1.56 2.43
CA ALA A 36 -11.04 0.73 1.21
C ALA A 36 -10.59 1.53 -0.03
N GLN A 37 -10.65 2.86 0.00
CA GLN A 37 -10.12 3.72 -1.05
C GLN A 37 -8.59 3.85 -0.99
N LEU A 38 -7.99 3.66 0.18
CA LEU A 38 -6.57 3.84 0.43
C LEU A 38 -5.82 2.53 0.53
N SER A 39 -6.51 1.41 0.73
CA SER A 39 -5.89 0.08 0.82
C SER A 39 -6.89 -1.02 0.51
N ARG A 40 -6.40 -2.16 0.04
CA ARG A 40 -7.23 -3.32 -0.27
C ARG A 40 -7.96 -3.89 0.96
N ALA A 41 -7.24 -4.08 2.06
CA ALA A 41 -7.73 -4.74 3.27
C ALA A 41 -7.24 -4.06 4.55
N GLY A 42 -6.78 -2.80 4.47
CA GLY A 42 -6.18 -2.08 5.60
C GLY A 42 -7.18 -1.32 6.47
N ARG A 43 -8.48 -1.53 6.30
CA ARG A 43 -9.51 -0.90 7.14
C ARG A 43 -9.49 -1.51 8.54
N ILE A 44 -8.77 -0.87 9.47
CA ILE A 44 -8.60 -1.37 10.84
C ILE A 44 -9.91 -1.48 11.61
N ASN A 45 -10.91 -0.66 11.29
CA ASN A 45 -12.23 -0.75 11.91
C ASN A 45 -12.94 -2.10 11.65
N ALA A 46 -12.46 -2.89 10.70
CA ALA A 46 -12.99 -4.24 10.49
C ALA A 46 -12.68 -5.21 11.64
N VAL A 47 -11.63 -4.94 12.42
CA VAL A 47 -11.23 -5.78 13.56
C VAL A 47 -11.73 -5.26 14.91
N VAL A 48 -12.34 -4.09 14.94
CA VAL A 48 -12.77 -3.40 16.16
C VAL A 48 -14.10 -4.00 16.67
N ASN A 49 -14.26 -4.03 17.99
CA ASN A 49 -15.54 -4.38 18.63
C ASN A 49 -16.65 -3.43 18.15
N PRO A 50 -17.75 -3.94 17.55
CA PRO A 50 -18.84 -3.11 17.08
C PRO A 50 -19.73 -2.56 18.20
N ALA A 51 -19.45 -2.88 19.46
CA ALA A 51 -20.20 -2.35 20.60
C ALA A 51 -20.09 -0.83 20.66
N VAL A 52 -21.19 -0.18 20.98
CA VAL A 52 -21.30 1.26 21.17
C VAL A 52 -21.91 1.55 22.52
N ASP A 53 -21.54 2.70 23.07
CA ASP A 53 -22.21 3.20 24.27
C ASP A 53 -23.68 3.48 23.95
N PRO A 54 -24.63 2.95 24.76
CA PRO A 54 -26.06 3.02 24.43
C PRO A 54 -26.66 4.44 24.53
N VAL A 55 -25.97 5.35 25.17
CA VAL A 55 -26.46 6.74 25.36
C VAL A 55 -25.84 7.68 24.33
N SER A 56 -24.51 7.66 24.18
CA SER A 56 -23.78 8.56 23.29
C SER A 56 -23.58 8.02 21.88
N GLY A 57 -23.76 6.71 21.65
CA GLY A 57 -23.42 6.03 20.40
C GLY A 57 -21.91 5.92 20.15
N GLN A 58 -21.06 6.25 21.14
CA GLN A 58 -19.61 6.23 21.01
C GLN A 58 -19.11 4.79 20.84
N PRO A 59 -18.38 4.47 19.74
CA PRO A 59 -17.82 3.14 19.58
C PRO A 59 -16.56 2.93 20.41
N GLU A 60 -16.32 1.67 20.80
CA GLU A 60 -15.09 1.25 21.45
C GLU A 60 -13.98 1.05 20.40
N LEU A 61 -13.18 2.08 20.15
CA LEU A 61 -12.18 2.10 19.09
C LEU A 61 -10.74 1.82 19.54
N LYS A 62 -10.48 1.76 20.85
CA LYS A 62 -9.11 1.90 21.35
C LYS A 62 -8.52 0.65 21.99
N HIS A 63 -9.28 -0.42 22.15
CA HIS A 63 -8.77 -1.61 22.80
C HIS A 63 -9.43 -2.84 22.22
N THR A 64 -8.69 -3.59 21.41
CA THR A 64 -9.19 -4.80 20.76
C THR A 64 -8.12 -5.89 20.84
N PRO A 65 -8.39 -7.03 21.46
CA PRO A 65 -7.52 -8.20 21.39
C PRO A 65 -7.41 -8.70 19.95
N VAL A 66 -6.19 -8.86 19.46
CA VAL A 66 -5.92 -9.31 18.09
C VAL A 66 -4.81 -10.34 18.04
N ALA A 67 -4.86 -11.21 17.05
CA ALA A 67 -3.74 -12.02 16.62
C ALA A 67 -3.06 -11.33 15.43
N VAL A 68 -1.73 -11.33 15.40
CA VAL A 68 -0.94 -10.76 14.31
C VAL A 68 -0.13 -11.89 13.67
N ARG A 69 -0.25 -12.06 12.36
CA ARG A 69 0.47 -13.09 11.60
C ARG A 69 1.16 -12.47 10.39
N ALA A 70 2.38 -12.91 10.11
CA ALA A 70 3.08 -12.50 8.90
C ALA A 70 2.35 -13.02 7.65
N VAL A 71 2.22 -12.15 6.63
CA VAL A 71 1.75 -12.53 5.29
C VAL A 71 2.96 -12.76 4.41
N THR A 72 3.10 -14.00 3.90
CA THR A 72 4.18 -14.32 2.97
C THR A 72 3.86 -13.74 1.58
N VAL A 73 4.80 -13.01 1.02
CA VAL A 73 4.73 -12.47 -0.33
C VAL A 73 6.01 -12.80 -1.08
N ALA A 74 5.91 -13.04 -2.38
CA ALA A 74 7.04 -13.37 -3.25
C ALA A 74 7.75 -12.12 -3.78
N TRP A 75 7.06 -10.99 -3.83
CA TRP A 75 7.61 -9.73 -4.33
C TRP A 75 6.95 -8.52 -3.65
N HIS A 76 7.67 -7.42 -3.70
CA HIS A 76 7.23 -6.08 -3.29
C HIS A 76 7.36 -5.11 -4.45
N GLY A 77 6.60 -4.02 -4.41
CA GLY A 77 6.73 -2.98 -5.43
C GLY A 77 6.26 -1.63 -4.97
N THR A 78 6.69 -0.64 -5.73
CA THR A 78 6.27 0.75 -5.60
C THR A 78 5.76 1.23 -6.96
N ILE A 79 4.63 1.92 -6.96
CA ILE A 79 4.13 2.65 -8.12
C ILE A 79 4.01 4.12 -7.71
N LEU A 80 4.52 4.99 -8.57
CA LEU A 80 4.29 6.42 -8.52
C LEU A 80 3.54 6.82 -9.79
N ALA A 81 2.51 7.64 -9.69
CA ALA A 81 1.70 8.00 -10.86
C ALA A 81 0.99 9.35 -10.66
N ARG A 82 0.89 10.15 -11.72
CA ARG A 82 0.11 11.40 -11.68
C ARG A 82 -1.39 11.15 -11.66
N ARG A 83 -1.84 10.07 -12.27
CA ARG A 83 -3.25 9.66 -12.30
C ARG A 83 -3.49 8.42 -11.49
N PRO A 84 -4.67 8.26 -10.86
CA PRO A 84 -4.96 7.07 -10.08
C PRO A 84 -4.91 5.81 -10.95
N VAL A 85 -4.24 4.78 -10.45
CA VAL A 85 -4.10 3.50 -11.12
C VAL A 85 -5.12 2.50 -10.55
N MET A 86 -5.90 1.88 -11.43
CA MET A 86 -6.74 0.74 -11.08
C MET A 86 -5.88 -0.50 -11.00
N LEU A 87 -5.54 -0.90 -9.79
CA LEU A 87 -4.63 -2.01 -9.56
C LEU A 87 -5.31 -3.35 -9.86
N PRO A 88 -4.60 -4.31 -10.49
CA PRO A 88 -5.05 -5.70 -10.59
C PRO A 88 -5.13 -6.33 -9.19
N GLN A 89 -5.63 -7.56 -9.14
CA GLN A 89 -5.68 -8.30 -7.89
C GLN A 89 -4.26 -8.64 -7.43
N VAL A 90 -3.87 -8.10 -6.27
CA VAL A 90 -2.60 -8.35 -5.59
C VAL A 90 -2.87 -8.65 -4.11
N ALA A 91 -1.96 -9.30 -3.41
CA ALA A 91 -2.17 -9.67 -1.99
C ALA A 91 -2.31 -8.43 -1.11
N TYR A 92 -1.51 -7.41 -1.36
CA TYR A 92 -1.52 -6.16 -0.61
C TYR A 92 -1.34 -4.96 -1.53
N TRP A 93 -2.09 -3.90 -1.25
CA TRP A 93 -1.77 -2.55 -1.71
C TRP A 93 -2.22 -1.50 -0.70
N ALA A 94 -1.47 -0.41 -0.65
CA ALA A 94 -1.83 0.82 0.04
C ALA A 94 -1.47 2.02 -0.83
N ARG A 95 -2.30 3.07 -0.80
CA ARG A 95 -2.15 4.29 -1.59
C ARG A 95 -2.00 5.50 -0.69
N ILE A 96 -1.06 6.36 -1.03
CA ILE A 96 -0.90 7.71 -0.50
C ILE A 96 -1.24 8.68 -1.62
N THR A 97 -1.99 9.71 -1.33
CA THR A 97 -2.30 10.80 -2.26
C THR A 97 -1.47 12.02 -1.90
N GLY A 98 -0.72 12.52 -2.85
CA GLY A 98 0.00 13.79 -2.76
C GLY A 98 -0.71 14.89 -3.55
N ALA A 99 -0.08 16.08 -3.63
CA ALA A 99 -0.64 17.23 -4.34
C ALA A 99 -0.77 16.96 -5.86
N ASP A 100 0.25 16.36 -6.48
CA ASP A 100 0.34 16.17 -7.93
C ASP A 100 0.38 14.69 -8.34
N GLY A 101 0.00 13.75 -7.45
CA GLY A 101 0.04 12.36 -7.80
C GLY A 101 -0.24 11.40 -6.65
N TYR A 102 0.06 10.14 -6.93
CA TYR A 102 -0.24 9.00 -6.07
C TYR A 102 0.99 8.13 -5.91
N ALA A 103 1.21 7.63 -4.70
CA ALA A 103 2.16 6.57 -4.43
C ALA A 103 1.44 5.32 -3.96
N TYR A 104 1.80 4.17 -4.52
CA TYR A 104 1.27 2.87 -4.11
C TYR A 104 2.41 2.00 -3.61
N ARG A 105 2.14 1.29 -2.52
CA ARG A 105 2.91 0.12 -2.09
C ARG A 105 2.11 -1.10 -2.46
N VAL A 106 2.72 -2.04 -3.16
CA VAL A 106 2.09 -3.27 -3.62
C VAL A 106 2.93 -4.48 -3.24
N ALA A 107 2.29 -5.62 -3.02
CA ALA A 107 2.97 -6.88 -2.82
C ALA A 107 2.06 -8.05 -3.21
N GLY A 108 2.65 -9.16 -3.58
CA GLY A 108 1.91 -10.34 -4.00
C GLY A 108 2.71 -11.64 -3.89
N ASP A 109 2.01 -12.73 -4.07
CA ASP A 109 2.50 -14.10 -4.00
C ASP A 109 2.58 -14.79 -5.38
N GLN A 110 1.92 -14.21 -6.41
CA GLN A 110 2.03 -14.72 -7.78
C GLN A 110 3.44 -14.49 -8.36
N PRO A 111 3.80 -15.20 -9.47
CA PRO A 111 5.09 -14.99 -10.12
C PRO A 111 5.32 -13.51 -10.47
N ILE A 112 6.51 -12.99 -10.16
CA ILE A 112 6.86 -11.57 -10.34
C ILE A 112 6.74 -11.10 -11.78
N ALA A 113 7.00 -11.97 -12.76
CA ALA A 113 6.86 -11.66 -14.18
C ALA A 113 5.39 -11.39 -14.55
N ALA A 114 4.46 -12.21 -14.05
CA ALA A 114 3.02 -12.01 -14.25
C ALA A 114 2.53 -10.73 -13.54
N ALA A 115 3.00 -10.49 -12.32
CA ALA A 115 2.72 -9.26 -11.59
C ALA A 115 3.21 -8.02 -12.36
N ARG A 116 4.44 -8.06 -12.89
CA ARG A 116 5.01 -6.99 -13.70
C ARG A 116 4.17 -6.70 -14.93
N GLN A 117 3.79 -7.72 -15.69
CA GLN A 117 2.95 -7.56 -16.87
C GLN A 117 1.62 -6.89 -16.53
N ALA A 118 0.92 -7.37 -15.51
CA ALA A 118 -0.37 -6.84 -15.12
C ALA A 118 -0.29 -5.40 -14.57
N LEU A 119 0.70 -5.13 -13.71
CA LEU A 119 0.88 -3.81 -13.11
C LEU A 119 1.37 -2.78 -14.13
N SER A 120 2.30 -3.12 -15.04
CA SER A 120 2.75 -2.21 -16.10
C SER A 120 1.59 -1.87 -17.05
N ALA A 121 0.76 -2.82 -17.40
CA ALA A 121 -0.44 -2.56 -18.19
C ALA A 121 -1.40 -1.58 -17.50
N ALA A 122 -1.67 -1.79 -16.21
CA ALA A 122 -2.53 -0.91 -15.43
C ALA A 122 -1.96 0.52 -15.33
N VAL A 123 -0.65 0.65 -15.07
CA VAL A 123 0.04 1.95 -15.00
C VAL A 123 -0.04 2.70 -16.32
N ARG A 124 0.25 2.02 -17.43
CA ARG A 124 0.21 2.60 -18.79
C ARG A 124 -1.21 3.01 -19.21
N THR A 125 -2.21 2.23 -18.83
CA THR A 125 -3.62 2.56 -19.10
C THR A 125 -4.02 3.85 -18.40
N ALA A 126 -3.61 4.03 -17.15
CA ALA A 126 -3.94 5.22 -16.37
C ALA A 126 -3.09 6.44 -16.76
N ASN A 127 -1.84 6.23 -17.17
CA ASN A 127 -0.86 7.28 -17.49
C ASN A 127 -0.33 7.04 -18.90
N PRO A 128 -1.03 7.52 -19.95
CA PRO A 128 -0.62 7.28 -21.32
C PRO A 128 0.69 8.01 -21.66
N GLY A 129 1.55 7.32 -22.43
CA GLY A 129 2.84 7.81 -22.87
C GLY A 129 3.80 6.66 -23.22
N PRO A 130 4.97 6.96 -23.77
CA PRO A 130 6.02 5.98 -24.01
C PRO A 130 6.43 5.27 -22.72
N TRP A 131 6.47 3.95 -22.77
CA TRP A 131 6.97 3.12 -21.68
C TRP A 131 8.45 2.81 -21.91
N LEU A 132 9.28 3.15 -20.95
CA LEU A 132 10.71 2.86 -20.95
C LEU A 132 11.02 1.88 -19.82
N GLU A 133 11.77 0.83 -20.15
CA GLU A 133 12.26 -0.11 -19.15
C GLU A 133 13.74 0.19 -18.86
N GLY A 134 14.03 0.36 -17.58
CA GLY A 134 15.37 0.51 -17.05
C GLY A 134 15.90 -0.78 -16.43
N ALA A 135 17.12 -0.71 -15.91
CA ALA A 135 17.70 -1.77 -15.10
C ALA A 135 16.86 -2.03 -13.82
N ASP A 136 17.09 -3.14 -13.16
CA ASP A 136 16.54 -3.50 -11.86
C ASP A 136 15.01 -3.50 -11.76
N GLY A 137 14.36 -3.75 -12.91
CA GLY A 137 12.91 -3.85 -12.92
C GLY A 137 12.17 -2.52 -12.78
N LEU A 138 12.83 -1.41 -13.02
CA LEU A 138 12.20 -0.10 -13.12
C LEU A 138 11.54 0.07 -14.50
N GLY A 139 10.28 0.48 -14.51
CA GLY A 139 9.58 0.95 -15.70
C GLY A 139 9.07 2.36 -15.47
N VAL A 140 9.13 3.23 -16.48
CA VAL A 140 8.65 4.60 -16.39
C VAL A 140 7.79 4.97 -17.59
N VAL A 141 6.81 5.85 -17.37
CA VAL A 141 6.07 6.55 -18.40
C VAL A 141 6.51 8.00 -18.42
N LEU A 142 6.93 8.46 -19.58
CA LEU A 142 7.28 9.87 -19.81
C LEU A 142 6.29 10.46 -20.84
N ALA A 143 5.85 11.70 -20.62
CA ALA A 143 5.11 12.47 -21.61
C ALA A 143 5.59 13.93 -21.55
N ASP A 144 5.87 14.52 -22.70
CA ASP A 144 6.32 15.91 -22.84
C ASP A 144 7.52 16.27 -21.93
N GLY A 145 8.47 15.34 -21.81
CA GLY A 145 9.65 15.49 -20.95
C GLY A 145 9.37 15.39 -19.45
N ARG A 146 8.16 14.98 -19.03
CA ARG A 146 7.76 14.85 -17.64
C ARG A 146 7.55 13.39 -17.25
N LEU A 147 7.85 13.08 -15.99
CA LEU A 147 7.51 11.79 -15.41
C LEU A 147 6.00 11.74 -15.14
N GLU A 148 5.29 10.82 -15.80
CA GLU A 148 3.87 10.56 -15.58
C GLU A 148 3.64 9.40 -14.62
N ALA A 149 4.47 8.36 -14.72
CA ALA A 149 4.41 7.24 -13.79
C ALA A 149 5.73 6.48 -13.73
N ALA A 150 5.94 5.77 -12.63
CA ALA A 150 7.02 4.81 -12.45
C ALA A 150 6.51 3.57 -11.73
N LEU A 151 7.07 2.42 -12.07
CA LEU A 151 6.82 1.12 -11.44
C LEU A 151 8.16 0.45 -11.19
N GLN A 152 8.36 -0.02 -9.97
CA GLN A 152 9.47 -0.91 -9.63
C GLN A 152 8.95 -2.11 -8.85
N LEU A 153 9.40 -3.31 -9.25
CA LEU A 153 9.13 -4.56 -8.55
C LEU A 153 10.46 -5.26 -8.24
N GLY A 154 10.53 -5.87 -7.06
CA GLY A 154 11.68 -6.66 -6.64
C GLY A 154 11.29 -7.72 -5.63
N THR A 155 12.17 -8.68 -5.41
CA THR A 155 12.04 -9.72 -4.37
C THR A 155 12.40 -9.20 -2.99
N THR A 156 13.13 -8.10 -2.92
CA THR A 156 13.50 -7.39 -1.70
C THR A 156 12.64 -6.16 -1.48
N LYS A 157 12.45 -5.79 -0.23
CA LYS A 157 11.75 -4.57 0.15
C LYS A 157 12.63 -3.37 -0.16
N ASP A 158 12.30 -2.62 -1.19
CA ASP A 158 13.01 -1.40 -1.56
C ASP A 158 12.05 -0.22 -1.59
N ASP A 159 12.31 0.77 -0.75
CA ASP A 159 11.54 2.00 -0.65
C ASP A 159 12.24 3.18 -1.35
N THR A 160 13.44 2.97 -1.91
CA THR A 160 14.27 4.02 -2.49
C THR A 160 13.65 4.67 -3.72
N LEU A 161 12.83 3.95 -4.49
CA LEU A 161 12.14 4.54 -5.64
C LEU A 161 11.26 5.71 -5.22
N ARG A 162 10.50 5.54 -4.13
CA ARG A 162 9.66 6.61 -3.61
C ARG A 162 10.51 7.83 -3.25
N ASP A 163 11.56 7.63 -2.48
CA ASP A 163 12.40 8.72 -1.98
C ASP A 163 13.11 9.46 -3.12
N ARG A 164 13.50 8.74 -4.18
CA ARG A 164 14.14 9.31 -5.37
C ARG A 164 13.19 10.07 -6.29
N LEU A 165 11.96 9.60 -6.46
CA LEU A 165 11.02 10.12 -7.46
C LEU A 165 9.84 10.88 -6.88
N ALA A 166 9.59 10.80 -5.58
CA ALA A 166 8.50 11.53 -4.92
C ALA A 166 8.52 13.05 -5.20
N PRO A 167 9.70 13.73 -5.22
CA PRO A 167 9.75 15.16 -5.53
C PRO A 167 9.22 15.51 -6.92
N PHE A 168 9.38 14.63 -7.91
CA PHE A 168 8.86 14.85 -9.28
C PHE A 168 7.34 14.81 -9.37
N LEU A 169 6.69 14.21 -8.38
CA LEU A 169 5.23 14.09 -8.28
C LEU A 169 4.65 14.90 -7.11
N ALA A 170 5.46 15.72 -6.46
CA ALA A 170 5.09 16.52 -5.28
C ALA A 170 4.36 15.69 -4.19
N LEU A 171 4.84 14.47 -3.96
CA LEU A 171 4.23 13.55 -2.99
C LEU A 171 4.64 13.84 -1.53
N ASP A 172 5.63 14.70 -1.33
CA ASP A 172 6.18 15.04 -0.01
C ASP A 172 5.67 16.40 0.53
N ARG A 173 4.62 16.97 -0.08
CA ARG A 173 4.02 18.24 0.36
C ARG A 173 2.72 18.02 1.09
#